data_a2ec8ca8f9717e2a0d5dd4b266a3592d
#
_entry.id   a2ec8ca8f9717e2a0d5dd4b266a3592d
#
_cell.length_a   1.000
_cell.length_b   1.000
_cell.length_c   1.000
_cell.angle_alpha   90.00
_cell.angle_beta   90.00
_cell.angle_gamma   90.00
#
_symmetry.space_group_name_H-M   'P 1'
#
loop_
_entity.id
_entity.type
_entity.pdbx_description
1 polymer ?
#
loop_
_entity_poly.entity_id
_entity_poly.type
_entity_poly.pdbx_seq_one_letter_code
_entity_poly.pdbx_strand_id
1 'polypeptide(L)'
;MAEFDYGQEGAYFVTLCTQNRARLFEMEMPVGNGLCAVPEGADDRNGTTRRSCPTEGNAIIHKWVRETERKFPNIAIDKYVIMPDHLHLLVTIKERHAGRSLPDVMRFFKTMTTIEYIRGVKDGALTPFDGKLWQNSYYDHVIRNQQDYNEIWEYIENIPVKWIIMYERP
;
A
#
# COMPACT_ATOMS: atom_id res chain seq x y z
N MET A 1 6.78 23.39 -18.71
CA MET A 1 6.77 21.92 -18.58
C MET A 1 5.33 21.49 -18.73
N ALA A 2 5.02 20.58 -19.64
CA ALA A 2 3.65 20.06 -19.75
C ALA A 2 3.34 19.29 -18.47
N GLU A 3 2.28 19.67 -17.79
CA GLU A 3 1.78 18.98 -16.62
C GLU A 3 1.30 17.59 -17.06
N PHE A 4 1.86 16.54 -16.48
CA PHE A 4 1.49 15.17 -16.85
C PHE A 4 0.04 14.92 -16.40
N ASP A 5 -0.80 14.48 -17.33
CA ASP A 5 -2.22 14.19 -17.06
C ASP A 5 -2.36 12.83 -16.35
N TYR A 6 -2.37 12.84 -15.03
CA TYR A 6 -2.58 11.67 -14.17
C TYR A 6 -3.99 11.06 -14.25
N GLY A 7 -4.85 11.55 -15.12
CA GLY A 7 -6.15 10.96 -15.44
C GLY A 7 -6.11 10.03 -16.65
N GLN A 8 -4.93 9.84 -17.28
CA GLN A 8 -4.79 8.92 -18.41
C GLN A 8 -4.77 7.46 -17.97
N GLU A 9 -5.25 6.58 -18.85
CA GLU A 9 -5.08 5.14 -18.72
C GLU A 9 -3.58 4.80 -18.64
N GLY A 10 -3.24 3.89 -17.76
CA GLY A 10 -1.86 3.47 -17.57
C GLY A 10 -1.60 2.88 -16.20
N ALA A 11 -0.39 2.39 -16.02
CA ALA A 11 0.08 1.88 -14.74
C ALA A 11 1.06 2.86 -14.09
N TYR A 12 1.02 2.92 -12.78
CA TYR A 12 1.82 3.82 -11.96
C TYR A 12 2.42 3.06 -10.78
N PHE A 13 3.70 3.24 -10.58
CA PHE A 13 4.35 2.81 -9.34
C PHE A 13 4.37 3.96 -8.36
N VAL A 14 3.77 3.76 -7.20
CA VAL A 14 3.61 4.80 -6.17
C VAL A 14 4.31 4.40 -4.89
N THR A 15 5.02 5.35 -4.27
CA THR A 15 5.61 5.18 -2.94
C THR A 15 5.06 6.23 -1.99
N LEU A 16 4.38 5.77 -0.94
CA LEU A 16 3.90 6.60 0.17
C LEU A 16 4.83 6.42 1.37
N CYS A 17 5.43 7.50 1.84
CA CYS A 17 6.29 7.47 3.02
C CYS A 17 5.54 8.01 4.25
N THR A 18 5.77 7.39 5.41
CA THR A 18 5.34 7.96 6.69
C THR A 18 6.05 9.28 6.96
N GLN A 19 5.42 10.16 7.74
CA GLN A 19 6.04 11.40 8.16
C GLN A 19 7.31 11.10 8.96
N ASN A 20 8.41 11.81 8.65
CA ASN A 20 9.72 11.63 9.26
C ASN A 20 10.27 10.19 9.18
N ARG A 21 9.78 9.38 8.25
CA ARG A 21 10.15 7.96 8.13
C ARG A 21 9.94 7.18 9.43
N ALA A 22 8.92 7.53 10.19
CA ALA A 22 8.55 6.81 11.40
C ALA A 22 8.14 5.37 11.07
N ARG A 23 8.69 4.40 11.78
CA ARG A 23 8.38 2.97 11.60
C ARG A 23 7.06 2.65 12.32
N LEU A 24 5.96 2.78 11.59
CA LEU A 24 4.59 2.66 12.11
C LEU A 24 3.88 1.38 11.66
N PHE A 25 4.49 0.65 10.72
CA PHE A 25 3.97 -0.59 10.18
C PHE A 25 4.95 -1.74 10.39
N GLU A 26 4.47 -2.95 10.25
CA GLU A 26 5.35 -4.11 10.14
C GLU A 26 5.57 -4.47 8.69
N MET A 27 6.76 -4.98 8.41
CA MET A 27 7.07 -5.45 7.07
C MET A 27 6.30 -6.73 6.77
N GLU A 28 5.63 -6.75 5.64
CA GLU A 28 4.94 -7.92 5.11
C GLU A 28 5.44 -8.31 3.72
N MET A 29 5.29 -9.59 3.38
CA MET A 29 5.55 -10.05 2.02
C MET A 29 4.54 -9.41 1.05
N PRO A 30 4.94 -9.17 -0.21
CA PRO A 30 4.10 -8.48 -1.19
C PRO A 30 2.77 -9.19 -1.43
N VAL A 31 1.71 -8.40 -1.55
CA VAL A 31 0.37 -8.86 -1.91
C VAL A 31 0.13 -8.55 -3.38
N GLY A 32 -0.10 -9.57 -4.18
CA GLY A 32 -0.46 -9.46 -5.59
C GLY A 32 -1.93 -9.78 -5.86
N ASN A 33 -2.37 -9.53 -7.09
CA ASN A 33 -3.75 -9.76 -7.51
C ASN A 33 -4.27 -11.13 -7.10
N GLY A 34 -5.28 -11.13 -6.26
CA GLY A 34 -6.21 -12.24 -6.07
C GLY A 34 -6.07 -13.10 -4.84
N LEU A 35 -5.11 -12.89 -3.94
CA LEU A 35 -5.01 -13.76 -2.75
C LEU A 35 -4.44 -13.05 -1.52
N CYS A 36 -5.14 -12.06 -0.99
CA CYS A 36 -5.34 -11.97 0.45
C CYS A 36 -6.81 -12.26 0.75
N ALA A 37 -7.22 -13.50 0.49
CA ALA A 37 -8.36 -14.03 1.17
C ALA A 37 -7.95 -14.16 2.64
N VAL A 38 -8.34 -13.21 3.49
CA VAL A 38 -8.59 -13.51 4.87
C VAL A 38 -9.82 -14.41 4.84
N PRO A 39 -9.74 -15.73 5.11
CA PRO A 39 -10.94 -16.52 5.27
C PRO A 39 -11.62 -16.01 6.54
N GLU A 40 -12.80 -15.41 6.40
CA GLU A 40 -13.73 -15.29 7.50
C GLU A 40 -14.02 -16.70 7.97
N GLY A 41 -13.55 -17.04 9.18
CA GLY A 41 -13.87 -18.30 9.87
C GLY A 41 -13.03 -19.50 9.50
N ALA A 42 -11.78 -19.54 9.89
CA ALA A 42 -11.03 -20.79 10.03
C ALA A 42 -10.79 -21.08 11.51
N ASP A 43 -11.54 -22.04 12.02
CA ASP A 43 -11.33 -22.68 13.31
C ASP A 43 -9.93 -23.35 13.31
N ASP A 44 -9.05 -22.87 14.17
CA ASP A 44 -7.66 -23.30 14.28
C ASP A 44 -7.58 -24.60 15.09
N ARG A 45 -7.57 -25.74 14.41
CA ARG A 45 -7.24 -27.05 15.01
C ARG A 45 -6.24 -27.85 14.19
N ASN A 46 -5.12 -27.26 13.80
CA ASN A 46 -3.90 -28.05 13.62
C ASN A 46 -2.69 -27.13 13.37
N GLY A 47 -1.78 -27.09 14.36
CA GLY A 47 -0.57 -26.32 14.30
C GLY A 47 0.38 -26.81 13.23
N THR A 48 0.64 -25.99 12.26
CA THR A 48 1.91 -25.84 11.53
C THR A 48 1.71 -24.94 10.32
N THR A 49 1.70 -23.69 10.52
CA THR A 49 2.22 -22.61 9.66
C THR A 49 1.86 -21.31 10.36
N ARG A 50 2.84 -20.60 10.92
CA ARG A 50 2.65 -19.25 11.44
C ARG A 50 2.36 -18.33 10.25
N ARG A 51 1.11 -18.24 9.82
CA ARG A 51 0.59 -17.06 9.15
C ARG A 51 0.55 -15.99 10.23
N SER A 52 1.50 -15.09 10.20
CA SER A 52 1.43 -13.89 11.03
C SER A 52 0.12 -13.20 10.72
N CYS A 53 -0.79 -13.12 11.70
CA CYS A 53 -1.91 -12.19 11.60
C CYS A 53 -1.34 -10.81 11.29
N PRO A 54 -1.88 -10.08 10.27
CA PRO A 54 -1.46 -8.71 10.01
C PRO A 54 -1.59 -7.93 11.32
N THR A 55 -0.58 -7.12 11.64
CA THR A 55 -0.73 -6.18 12.75
C THR A 55 -1.89 -5.24 12.49
N GLU A 56 -2.47 -4.66 13.53
CA GLU A 56 -3.62 -3.75 13.37
C GLU A 56 -3.30 -2.60 12.41
N GLY A 57 -2.06 -2.09 12.41
CA GLY A 57 -1.62 -1.07 11.46
C GLY A 57 -1.66 -1.55 10.01
N ASN A 58 -1.18 -2.76 9.76
CA ASN A 58 -1.19 -3.37 8.43
C ASN A 58 -2.60 -3.75 7.98
N ALA A 59 -3.46 -4.21 8.90
CA ALA A 59 -4.87 -4.49 8.62
C ALA A 59 -5.62 -3.26 8.09
N ILE A 60 -5.28 -2.06 8.57
CA ILE A 60 -5.81 -0.80 8.05
C ILE A 60 -5.41 -0.62 6.58
N ILE A 61 -4.14 -0.86 6.24
CA ILE A 61 -3.67 -0.75 4.84
C ILE A 61 -4.42 -1.72 3.94
N HIS A 62 -4.49 -3.00 4.30
CA HIS A 62 -5.20 -4.03 3.53
C HIS A 62 -6.68 -3.69 3.32
N LYS A 63 -7.35 -3.18 4.36
CA LYS A 63 -8.73 -2.73 4.27
C LYS A 63 -8.88 -1.60 3.25
N TRP A 64 -8.06 -0.54 3.38
CA TRP A 64 -8.22 0.65 2.55
C TRP A 64 -7.72 0.47 1.13
N VAL A 65 -6.85 -0.49 0.85
CA VAL A 65 -6.57 -0.93 -0.53
C VAL A 65 -7.88 -1.42 -1.18
N ARG A 66 -8.60 -2.37 -0.55
CA ARG A 66 -9.87 -2.88 -1.07
C ARG A 66 -10.97 -1.81 -1.17
N GLU A 67 -11.10 -0.98 -0.15
CA GLU A 67 -12.11 0.10 -0.16
C GLU A 67 -11.80 1.18 -1.21
N THR A 68 -10.54 1.40 -1.54
CA THR A 68 -10.12 2.30 -2.62
C THR A 68 -10.57 1.74 -3.98
N GLU A 69 -10.34 0.46 -4.25
CA GLU A 69 -10.81 -0.19 -5.48
C GLU A 69 -12.34 -0.19 -5.60
N ARG A 70 -13.05 -0.41 -4.47
CA ARG A 70 -14.53 -0.31 -4.45
C ARG A 70 -15.02 1.08 -4.76
N LYS A 71 -14.37 2.11 -4.23
CA LYS A 71 -14.74 3.51 -4.46
C LYS A 71 -14.42 3.99 -5.86
N PHE A 72 -13.34 3.50 -6.44
CA PHE A 72 -12.83 3.88 -7.76
C PHE A 72 -12.78 2.66 -8.69
N PRO A 73 -13.90 2.24 -9.30
CA PRO A 73 -13.96 1.01 -10.08
C PRO A 73 -13.03 0.95 -11.29
N ASN A 74 -12.58 2.12 -11.75
CA ASN A 74 -11.57 2.25 -12.82
C ASN A 74 -10.13 2.08 -12.34
N ILE A 75 -9.91 1.91 -11.04
CA ILE A 75 -8.59 1.72 -10.44
C ILE A 75 -8.44 0.25 -10.02
N ALA A 76 -7.28 -0.33 -10.30
CA ALA A 76 -6.83 -1.58 -9.72
C ALA A 76 -5.50 -1.35 -8.99
N ILE A 77 -5.33 -1.93 -7.82
CA ILE A 77 -4.06 -1.99 -7.11
C ILE A 77 -3.50 -3.39 -7.33
N ASP A 78 -2.72 -3.55 -8.41
CA ASP A 78 -2.28 -4.84 -8.91
C ASP A 78 -1.34 -5.56 -7.95
N LYS A 79 -0.49 -4.79 -7.25
CA LYS A 79 0.44 -5.30 -6.25
C LYS A 79 0.82 -4.23 -5.26
N TYR A 80 1.09 -4.61 -4.03
CA TYR A 80 1.62 -3.71 -3.02
C TYR A 80 2.46 -4.45 -1.98
N VAL A 81 3.28 -3.70 -1.27
CA VAL A 81 4.08 -4.20 -0.16
C VAL A 81 4.15 -3.16 0.95
N ILE A 82 3.92 -3.60 2.18
CA ILE A 82 3.99 -2.77 3.38
C ILE A 82 5.39 -2.89 3.95
N MET A 83 6.05 -1.74 4.09
CA MET A 83 7.36 -1.60 4.69
C MET A 83 7.23 -0.82 6.00
N PRO A 84 8.18 -0.91 6.93
CA PRO A 84 8.03 -0.27 8.24
C PRO A 84 7.73 1.23 8.21
N ASP A 85 8.27 1.96 7.25
CA ASP A 85 8.18 3.42 7.13
C ASP A 85 7.63 3.91 5.78
N HIS A 86 7.18 2.98 4.93
CA HIS A 86 6.60 3.32 3.62
C HIS A 86 5.76 2.19 3.03
N LEU A 87 5.04 2.50 1.98
CA LEU A 87 4.20 1.59 1.23
C LEU A 87 4.50 1.75 -0.25
N HIS A 88 4.72 0.67 -0.96
CA HIS A 88 4.77 0.65 -2.42
C HIS A 88 3.47 0.09 -2.97
N LEU A 89 2.96 0.72 -4.03
CA LEU A 89 1.73 0.34 -4.73
C LEU A 89 2.00 0.32 -6.24
N LEU A 90 1.55 -0.73 -6.90
CA LEU A 90 1.42 -0.79 -8.35
C LEU A 90 -0.05 -0.56 -8.70
N VAL A 91 -0.36 0.61 -9.26
CA VAL A 91 -1.72 1.08 -9.48
C VAL A 91 -1.98 1.17 -10.98
N THR A 92 -3.06 0.54 -11.45
CA THR A 92 -3.51 0.61 -12.84
C THR A 92 -4.82 1.41 -12.94
N ILE A 93 -4.84 2.39 -13.84
CA ILE A 93 -6.04 3.14 -14.25
C ILE A 93 -6.55 2.54 -15.55
N LYS A 94 -7.72 1.90 -15.52
CA LYS A 94 -8.29 1.12 -16.66
C LYS A 94 -9.05 1.95 -17.66
N GLU A 95 -9.64 3.06 -17.22
CA GLU A 95 -10.49 3.91 -18.05
C GLU A 95 -10.36 5.37 -17.64
N ARG A 96 -10.42 6.25 -18.62
CA ARG A 96 -10.43 7.69 -18.41
C ARG A 96 -11.81 8.17 -17.98
N HIS A 97 -12.03 8.36 -16.68
CA HIS A 97 -13.22 9.02 -16.18
C HIS A 97 -12.87 10.41 -15.63
N ALA A 98 -13.64 11.41 -16.06
CA ALA A 98 -13.49 12.78 -15.56
C ALA A 98 -13.57 12.82 -14.02
N GLY A 99 -12.54 13.38 -13.38
CA GLY A 99 -12.51 13.61 -11.94
C GLY A 99 -11.97 12.47 -11.07
N ARG A 100 -11.28 11.48 -11.64
CA ARG A 100 -10.68 10.36 -10.88
C ARG A 100 -9.23 10.15 -11.27
N SER A 101 -8.40 11.12 -10.94
CA SER A 101 -6.96 11.07 -11.18
C SER A 101 -6.21 10.29 -10.09
N LEU A 102 -5.00 9.84 -10.39
CA LEU A 102 -4.12 9.22 -9.39
C LEU A 102 -3.99 10.08 -8.11
N PRO A 103 -3.79 11.42 -8.18
CA PRO A 103 -3.79 12.27 -6.99
C PRO A 103 -5.07 12.20 -6.14
N ASP A 104 -6.25 12.08 -6.76
CA ASP A 104 -7.52 11.96 -6.01
C ASP A 104 -7.60 10.63 -5.27
N VAL A 105 -7.17 9.55 -5.92
CA VAL A 105 -7.09 8.21 -5.32
C VAL A 105 -6.13 8.22 -4.13
N MET A 106 -4.93 8.76 -4.31
CA MET A 106 -3.92 8.81 -3.25
C MET A 106 -4.34 9.72 -2.09
N ARG A 107 -4.99 10.84 -2.38
CA ARG A 107 -5.55 11.72 -1.34
C ARG A 107 -6.62 11.00 -0.52
N PHE A 108 -7.54 10.29 -1.18
CA PHE A 108 -8.55 9.49 -0.50
C PHE A 108 -7.91 8.41 0.38
N PHE A 109 -7.01 7.61 -0.18
CA PHE A 109 -6.32 6.53 0.54
C PHE A 109 -5.59 7.06 1.78
N LYS A 110 -4.77 8.12 1.62
CA LYS A 110 -4.03 8.74 2.74
C LYS A 110 -4.96 9.30 3.81
N THR A 111 -6.07 9.92 3.43
CA THR A 111 -7.04 10.47 4.38
C THR A 111 -7.69 9.35 5.18
N MET A 112 -8.19 8.33 4.53
CA MET A 112 -8.94 7.27 5.19
C MET A 112 -8.07 6.39 6.09
N THR A 113 -6.88 6.04 5.62
CA THR A 113 -5.90 5.31 6.46
C THR A 113 -5.47 6.12 7.67
N THR A 114 -5.28 7.44 7.53
CA THR A 114 -4.95 8.33 8.66
C THR A 114 -6.07 8.38 9.70
N ILE A 115 -7.33 8.54 9.26
CA ILE A 115 -8.48 8.60 10.17
C ILE A 115 -8.59 7.31 10.97
N GLU A 116 -8.44 6.16 10.32
CA GLU A 116 -8.56 4.88 11.00
C GLU A 116 -7.36 4.60 11.91
N TYR A 117 -6.16 4.96 11.47
CA TYR A 117 -4.96 4.85 12.30
C TYR A 117 -5.09 5.69 13.59
N ILE A 118 -5.60 6.93 13.50
CA ILE A 118 -5.86 7.80 14.67
C ILE A 118 -6.85 7.12 15.63
N ARG A 119 -7.87 6.43 15.14
CA ARG A 119 -8.80 5.67 16.00
C ARG A 119 -8.05 4.57 16.75
N GLY A 120 -7.24 3.77 16.05
CA GLY A 120 -6.43 2.73 16.69
C GLY A 120 -5.45 3.27 17.74
N VAL A 121 -4.88 4.47 17.51
CA VAL A 121 -4.05 5.15 18.53
C VAL A 121 -4.88 5.54 19.77
N LYS A 122 -6.09 6.07 19.58
CA LYS A 122 -6.99 6.44 20.69
C LYS A 122 -7.44 5.24 21.50
N ASP A 123 -7.64 4.11 20.83
CA ASP A 123 -8.04 2.85 21.45
C ASP A 123 -6.85 2.14 22.13
N GLY A 124 -5.63 2.70 22.03
CA GLY A 124 -4.41 2.16 22.61
C GLY A 124 -3.82 0.97 21.87
N ALA A 125 -4.31 0.67 20.67
CA ALA A 125 -3.91 -0.47 19.84
C ALA A 125 -2.72 -0.16 18.94
N LEU A 126 -2.51 1.11 18.59
CA LEU A 126 -1.46 1.54 17.66
C LEU A 126 -0.53 2.58 18.28
N THR A 127 0.72 2.59 17.78
CA THR A 127 1.74 3.55 18.18
C THR A 127 1.36 4.97 17.74
N PRO A 128 1.40 5.97 18.62
CA PRO A 128 1.20 7.36 18.25
C PRO A 128 2.24 7.84 17.23
N PHE A 129 1.83 8.77 16.38
CA PHE A 129 2.73 9.45 15.44
C PHE A 129 2.68 10.97 15.65
N ASP A 130 3.73 11.67 15.20
CA ASP A 130 3.84 13.12 15.34
C ASP A 130 3.30 13.85 14.10
N GLY A 131 2.32 14.73 14.32
CA GLY A 131 1.74 15.61 13.32
C GLY A 131 0.92 14.88 12.24
N LYS A 132 1.57 14.21 11.29
CA LYS A 132 0.93 13.56 10.14
C LYS A 132 1.34 12.10 10.03
N LEU A 133 0.42 11.22 9.60
CA LEU A 133 0.76 9.82 9.32
C LEU A 133 1.64 9.72 8.07
N TRP A 134 1.23 10.35 6.98
CA TRP A 134 1.92 10.34 5.69
C TRP A 134 2.58 11.68 5.38
N GLN A 135 3.69 11.65 4.64
CA GLN A 135 4.26 12.85 4.02
C GLN A 135 3.24 13.51 3.09
N ASN A 136 3.37 14.83 2.87
CA ASN A 136 2.42 15.59 2.04
C ASN A 136 2.37 15.07 0.60
N SER A 137 3.54 14.86 -0.01
CA SER A 137 3.69 14.30 -1.35
C SER A 137 3.80 12.77 -1.31
N TYR A 138 3.82 12.18 -2.47
CA TYR A 138 4.22 10.81 -2.72
C TYR A 138 5.17 10.80 -3.93
N TYR A 139 5.93 9.75 -4.06
CA TYR A 139 6.73 9.53 -5.26
C TYR A 139 5.94 8.63 -6.20
N ASP A 140 5.93 8.98 -7.49
CA ASP A 140 5.32 8.17 -8.52
C ASP A 140 6.24 8.02 -9.75
N HIS A 141 6.11 6.88 -10.41
CA HIS A 141 6.74 6.58 -11.68
C HIS A 141 5.69 6.07 -12.65
N VAL A 142 5.61 6.68 -13.83
CA VAL A 142 4.69 6.27 -14.89
C VAL A 142 5.28 5.07 -15.63
N ILE A 143 4.58 3.96 -15.60
CA ILE A 143 4.97 2.73 -16.29
C ILE A 143 4.58 2.83 -17.76
N ARG A 144 5.56 2.72 -18.67
CA ARG A 144 5.38 3.02 -20.08
C ARG A 144 5.20 1.80 -20.98
N ASN A 145 5.60 0.64 -20.52
CA ASN A 145 5.57 -0.60 -21.30
C ASN A 145 5.53 -1.83 -20.39
N GLN A 146 5.33 -3.00 -21.01
CA GLN A 146 5.25 -4.28 -20.27
C GLN A 146 6.56 -4.66 -19.57
N GLN A 147 7.70 -4.29 -20.13
CA GLN A 147 8.99 -4.57 -19.48
C GLN A 147 9.13 -3.78 -18.19
N ASP A 148 8.85 -2.47 -18.21
CA ASP A 148 8.87 -1.59 -17.04
C ASP A 148 7.89 -2.10 -15.97
N TYR A 149 6.69 -2.54 -16.39
CA TYR A 149 5.72 -3.16 -15.49
C TYR A 149 6.27 -4.41 -14.79
N ASN A 150 6.91 -5.30 -15.53
CA ASN A 150 7.47 -6.53 -15.00
C ASN A 150 8.65 -6.24 -14.05
N GLU A 151 9.51 -5.28 -14.39
CA GLU A 151 10.63 -4.86 -13.54
C GLU A 151 10.14 -4.29 -12.20
N ILE A 152 9.08 -3.46 -12.21
CA ILE A 152 8.44 -2.94 -11.00
C ILE A 152 7.77 -4.06 -10.19
N TRP A 153 7.11 -5.01 -10.87
CA TRP A 153 6.51 -6.17 -10.22
C TRP A 153 7.54 -6.99 -9.46
N GLU A 154 8.68 -7.30 -10.09
CA GLU A 154 9.79 -8.02 -9.46
C GLU A 154 10.47 -7.19 -8.37
N TYR A 155 10.56 -5.87 -8.55
CA TYR A 155 11.09 -4.97 -7.52
C TYR A 155 10.25 -5.04 -6.24
N ILE A 156 8.92 -4.93 -6.35
CA ILE A 156 8.01 -5.04 -5.21
C ILE A 156 8.14 -6.42 -4.54
N GLU A 157 8.27 -7.49 -5.31
CA GLU A 157 8.44 -8.86 -4.81
C GLU A 157 9.69 -9.02 -3.93
N ASN A 158 10.78 -8.40 -4.36
CA ASN A 158 12.09 -8.63 -3.77
C ASN A 158 12.49 -7.60 -2.69
N ILE A 159 11.76 -6.48 -2.55
CA ILE A 159 12.18 -5.40 -1.65
C ILE A 159 12.19 -5.82 -0.17
N PRO A 160 11.26 -6.64 0.37
CA PRO A 160 11.35 -7.08 1.75
C PRO A 160 12.62 -7.86 2.05
N VAL A 161 13.02 -8.74 1.14
CA VAL A 161 14.25 -9.53 1.28
C VAL A 161 15.48 -8.64 1.28
N LYS A 162 15.53 -7.66 0.35
CA LYS A 162 16.61 -6.68 0.30
C LYS A 162 16.67 -5.83 1.56
N TRP A 163 15.52 -5.44 2.10
CA TRP A 163 15.43 -4.67 3.34
C TRP A 163 16.01 -5.45 4.53
N ILE A 164 15.61 -6.72 4.70
CA ILE A 164 16.15 -7.59 5.76
C ILE A 164 17.68 -7.68 5.65
N ILE A 165 18.20 -7.89 4.45
CA ILE A 165 19.64 -8.01 4.23
C ILE A 165 20.38 -6.71 4.58
N MET A 166 19.76 -5.54 4.34
CA MET A 166 20.41 -4.24 4.56
C MET A 166 20.32 -3.75 6.00
N TYR A 167 19.19 -4.01 6.68
CA TYR A 167 18.85 -3.36 7.95
C TYR A 167 18.73 -4.29 9.14
N GLU A 168 18.65 -5.61 8.93
CA GLU A 168 18.48 -6.62 9.99
C GLU A 168 19.67 -7.60 10.07
N ARG A 169 20.78 -7.30 9.41
CA ARG A 169 22.01 -8.05 9.66
C ARG A 169 22.51 -7.77 11.07
N PRO A 170 22.78 -8.83 11.88
CA PRO A 170 23.37 -8.70 13.22
C PRO A 170 24.78 -8.10 13.15
#